data_2748f5ba1f0af23f229170f93e456031
#
_entry.id   2748f5ba1f0af23f229170f93e456031
#
_cell.length_a   1.000
_cell.length_b   1.000
_cell.length_c   1.000
_cell.angle_alpha   90.00
_cell.angle_beta   90.00
_cell.angle_gamma   90.00
#
_symmetry.space_group_name_H-M   'P 1'
#
loop_
_entity.id
_entity.type
_entity.pdbx_description
1 polymer ?
#
loop_
_entity_poly.entity_id
_entity_poly.type
_entity_poly.pdbx_seq_one_letter_code
_entity_poly.pdbx_strand_id
1 'polypeptide(L)'
;GAPDGGGPGGSGGGAGLVVGSAWGTTMSEVAAALPARRVPGLTVVQLNGASDPVHEGPSAGRMLSRMGASLGARTIGFPVPAFFDQAATRRAMWSERSIKRILAVARAARLAVFGVGTLESGSGALPSQVYAGGHLTRADLAVARREGVVGDVCTVLLRGDGTWGDIDLNARATGPTPVRLARIPRRLCVVAGTGKAR
;
A
#
# COMPACT_ATOMS: atom_id res chain seq x y z
N GLY A 1 49.47 13.90 -32.52
CA GLY A 1 48.95 13.74 -31.18
C GLY A 1 47.67 14.56 -31.09
N ALA A 2 46.51 13.90 -31.01
CA ALA A 2 45.23 14.50 -30.67
C ALA A 2 44.97 14.18 -29.20
N PRO A 3 44.49 15.11 -28.38
CA PRO A 3 44.01 14.79 -27.03
C PRO A 3 42.52 14.44 -27.07
N ASP A 4 42.21 13.24 -26.66
CA ASP A 4 40.87 12.82 -26.32
C ASP A 4 40.34 13.62 -25.13
N GLY A 5 39.32 14.44 -25.39
CA GLY A 5 38.52 15.12 -24.39
C GLY A 5 37.20 14.43 -24.11
N GLY A 6 37.25 13.24 -23.47
CA GLY A 6 36.06 12.59 -22.96
C GLY A 6 35.67 13.12 -21.59
N GLY A 7 34.85 14.18 -21.54
CA GLY A 7 34.24 14.64 -20.30
C GLY A 7 33.24 13.60 -19.76
N PRO A 8 33.26 13.26 -18.46
CA PRO A 8 32.23 12.40 -17.88
C PRO A 8 30.93 13.17 -17.84
N GLY A 9 29.98 12.73 -18.65
CA GLY A 9 28.59 13.16 -18.58
C GLY A 9 28.05 12.95 -17.18
N GLY A 10 27.98 14.01 -16.39
CA GLY A 10 27.35 14.02 -15.08
C GLY A 10 25.87 13.68 -15.24
N SER A 11 25.51 12.42 -15.02
CA SER A 11 24.13 12.04 -14.78
C SER A 11 23.70 12.68 -13.48
N GLY A 12 23.16 13.89 -13.58
CA GLY A 12 22.42 14.53 -12.51
C GLY A 12 21.27 13.61 -12.11
N GLY A 13 21.51 12.79 -11.10
CA GLY A 13 20.54 11.90 -10.48
C GLY A 13 19.49 12.74 -9.75
N GLY A 14 18.62 13.41 -10.47
CA GLY A 14 17.39 13.93 -9.90
C GLY A 14 16.64 12.76 -9.28
N ALA A 15 16.39 12.84 -7.96
CA ALA A 15 15.66 11.81 -7.24
C ALA A 15 14.35 11.56 -7.99
N GLY A 16 14.24 10.39 -8.65
CA GLY A 16 13.09 10.05 -9.49
C GLY A 16 11.78 10.16 -8.70
N LEU A 17 10.68 10.48 -9.39
CA LEU A 17 9.38 10.59 -8.76
C LEU A 17 8.97 9.24 -8.18
N VAL A 18 8.66 9.20 -6.87
CA VAL A 18 8.17 8.00 -6.20
C VAL A 18 6.69 8.17 -5.88
N VAL A 19 5.88 7.21 -6.33
CA VAL A 19 4.46 7.08 -6.01
C VAL A 19 4.27 5.83 -5.16
N GLY A 20 3.68 5.99 -3.99
CA GLY A 20 3.24 4.88 -3.16
C GLY A 20 1.82 4.46 -3.52
N SER A 21 1.58 3.17 -3.73
CA SER A 21 0.25 2.64 -3.99
C SER A 21 -0.13 1.58 -2.97
N ALA A 22 -1.30 1.72 -2.35
CA ALA A 22 -1.92 0.62 -1.64
C ALA A 22 -2.52 -0.37 -2.67
N TRP A 23 -2.94 -1.55 -2.21
CA TRP A 23 -3.63 -2.54 -3.02
C TRP A 23 -5.10 -2.69 -2.59
N GLY A 24 -5.87 -3.41 -3.37
CA GLY A 24 -7.29 -3.70 -3.11
C GLY A 24 -8.12 -3.62 -4.38
N THR A 25 -9.41 -3.98 -4.29
CA THR A 25 -10.33 -3.99 -5.44
C THR A 25 -10.38 -2.64 -6.13
N THR A 26 -10.64 -1.57 -5.37
CA THR A 26 -10.70 -0.20 -5.92
C THR A 26 -9.39 0.20 -6.62
N MET A 27 -8.25 -0.14 -6.02
CA MET A 27 -6.94 0.18 -6.60
C MET A 27 -6.63 -0.64 -7.85
N SER A 28 -7.15 -1.87 -7.94
CA SER A 28 -7.06 -2.69 -9.15
C SER A 28 -7.83 -2.08 -10.31
N GLU A 29 -9.03 -1.53 -10.05
CA GLU A 29 -9.82 -0.80 -11.05
C GLU A 29 -9.13 0.50 -11.48
N VAL A 30 -8.58 1.26 -10.52
CA VAL A 30 -7.75 2.43 -10.84
C VAL A 30 -6.60 2.07 -11.76
N ALA A 31 -5.86 0.99 -11.44
CA ALA A 31 -4.75 0.54 -12.27
C ALA A 31 -5.20 0.07 -13.68
N ALA A 32 -6.40 -0.50 -13.78
CA ALA A 32 -6.98 -0.92 -15.06
C ALA A 32 -7.40 0.28 -15.93
N ALA A 33 -7.86 1.36 -15.31
CA ALA A 33 -8.33 2.57 -15.97
C ALA A 33 -7.20 3.58 -16.29
N LEU A 34 -5.96 3.33 -15.83
CA LEU A 34 -4.85 4.23 -16.13
C LEU A 34 -4.57 4.31 -17.63
N PRO A 35 -4.52 5.51 -18.21
CA PRO A 35 -4.14 5.67 -19.60
C PRO A 35 -2.67 5.33 -19.81
N ALA A 36 -2.33 4.83 -20.99
CA ALA A 36 -0.95 4.60 -21.40
C ALA A 36 -0.22 5.96 -21.53
N ARG A 37 0.47 6.36 -20.49
CA ARG A 37 1.21 7.63 -20.45
C ARG A 37 2.56 7.44 -19.75
N ARG A 38 3.61 7.41 -20.52
CA ARG A 38 4.97 7.25 -19.99
C ARG A 38 5.39 8.45 -19.14
N VAL A 39 5.83 8.17 -17.89
CA VAL A 39 6.37 9.18 -16.97
C VAL A 39 7.83 8.83 -16.68
N PRO A 40 8.80 9.53 -17.29
CA PRO A 40 10.22 9.22 -17.12
C PRO A 40 10.66 9.28 -15.67
N GLY A 41 11.47 8.31 -15.22
CA GLY A 41 12.01 8.25 -13.87
C GLY A 41 11.00 7.91 -12.76
N LEU A 42 9.75 7.54 -13.12
CA LEU A 42 8.73 7.15 -12.14
C LEU A 42 9.05 5.79 -11.51
N THR A 43 8.94 5.74 -10.21
CA THR A 43 8.89 4.48 -9.43
C THR A 43 7.55 4.37 -8.71
N VAL A 44 6.86 3.26 -8.87
CA VAL A 44 5.67 2.92 -8.08
C VAL A 44 6.06 1.88 -7.04
N VAL A 45 5.87 2.19 -5.76
CA VAL A 45 6.17 1.30 -4.64
C VAL A 45 4.89 0.90 -3.92
N GLN A 46 4.77 -0.37 -3.58
CA GLN A 46 3.66 -0.88 -2.77
C GLN A 46 3.81 -0.40 -1.32
N LEU A 47 2.73 0.14 -0.74
CA LEU A 47 2.74 0.72 0.61
C LEU A 47 2.49 -0.29 1.72
N ASN A 48 1.72 -1.34 1.44
CA ASN A 48 1.32 -2.36 2.42
C ASN A 48 1.44 -3.76 1.83
N GLY A 49 1.78 -4.75 2.65
CA GLY A 49 1.92 -6.14 2.24
C GLY A 49 0.59 -6.71 1.73
N ALA A 50 0.69 -7.73 0.89
CA ALA A 50 -0.45 -8.41 0.29
C ALA A 50 -0.09 -9.83 -0.17
N SER A 51 1.01 -10.39 0.35
CA SER A 51 1.44 -11.73 -0.06
C SER A 51 0.52 -12.77 0.57
N ASP A 52 -0.38 -13.29 -0.24
CA ASP A 52 -1.13 -14.50 0.01
C ASP A 52 -1.32 -15.21 -1.34
N PRO A 53 -0.43 -16.17 -1.68
CA PRO A 53 -0.46 -16.85 -2.97
C PRO A 53 -1.63 -17.83 -3.10
N VAL A 54 -2.28 -18.19 -2.02
CA VAL A 54 -3.40 -19.17 -2.00
C VAL A 54 -4.74 -18.47 -2.21
N HIS A 55 -4.80 -17.18 -1.98
CA HIS A 55 -6.05 -16.44 -2.05
C HIS A 55 -6.37 -15.97 -3.47
N GLU A 56 -7.54 -16.39 -4.00
CA GLU A 56 -8.06 -15.89 -5.27
C GLU A 56 -8.71 -14.52 -5.09
N GLY A 57 -7.94 -13.46 -5.31
CA GLY A 57 -8.42 -12.08 -5.16
C GLY A 57 -7.60 -11.08 -5.97
N PRO A 58 -7.88 -9.77 -5.82
CA PRO A 58 -7.09 -8.73 -6.44
C PRO A 58 -5.62 -8.86 -6.06
N SER A 59 -4.78 -9.20 -7.04
CA SER A 59 -3.35 -9.39 -6.81
C SER A 59 -2.62 -8.04 -6.85
N ALA A 60 -1.95 -7.69 -5.74
CA ALA A 60 -1.10 -6.50 -5.68
C ALA A 60 -0.01 -6.51 -6.75
N GLY A 61 0.55 -7.68 -7.06
CA GLY A 61 1.54 -7.84 -8.12
C GLY A 61 0.98 -7.51 -9.51
N ARG A 62 -0.22 -8.01 -9.84
CA ARG A 62 -0.88 -7.68 -11.12
C ARG A 62 -1.22 -6.19 -11.22
N MET A 63 -1.71 -5.61 -10.12
CA MET A 63 -2.00 -4.17 -10.05
C MET A 63 -0.73 -3.35 -10.32
N LEU A 64 0.38 -3.65 -9.61
CA LEU A 64 1.66 -2.97 -9.82
C LEU A 64 2.18 -3.15 -11.24
N SER A 65 2.09 -4.36 -11.83
CA SER A 65 2.51 -4.61 -13.19
C SER A 65 1.72 -3.77 -14.20
N ARG A 66 0.41 -3.63 -14.01
CA ARG A 66 -0.43 -2.75 -14.84
C ARG A 66 -0.03 -1.29 -14.71
N MET A 67 0.16 -0.79 -13.49
CA MET A 67 0.64 0.59 -13.27
C MET A 67 2.00 0.82 -13.92
N GLY A 68 2.91 -0.15 -13.79
CA GLY A 68 4.22 -0.11 -14.44
C GLY A 68 4.13 -0.04 -15.95
N ALA A 69 3.30 -0.88 -16.56
CA ALA A 69 3.10 -0.91 -18.01
C ALA A 69 2.45 0.38 -18.53
N SER A 70 1.37 0.86 -17.90
CA SER A 70 0.67 2.07 -18.32
C SER A 70 1.52 3.33 -18.19
N LEU A 71 2.32 3.42 -17.12
CA LEU A 71 3.09 4.64 -16.82
C LEU A 71 4.56 4.56 -17.24
N GLY A 72 5.03 3.42 -17.77
CA GLY A 72 6.44 3.18 -18.05
C GLY A 72 7.29 3.26 -16.77
N ALA A 73 6.72 2.86 -15.63
CA ALA A 73 7.32 3.03 -14.32
C ALA A 73 8.07 1.77 -13.86
N ARG A 74 9.16 1.97 -13.12
CA ARG A 74 9.73 0.91 -12.30
C ARG A 74 8.76 0.57 -11.17
N THR A 75 8.55 -0.71 -10.88
CA THR A 75 7.68 -1.16 -9.80
C THR A 75 8.47 -1.84 -8.69
N ILE A 76 8.07 -1.60 -7.44
CA ILE A 76 8.66 -2.23 -6.25
C ILE A 76 7.53 -2.80 -5.42
N GLY A 77 7.45 -4.13 -5.37
CA GLY A 77 6.52 -4.86 -4.51
C GLY A 77 6.97 -4.86 -3.05
N PHE A 78 6.04 -5.16 -2.16
CA PHE A 78 6.31 -5.34 -0.73
C PHE A 78 5.99 -6.80 -0.34
N PRO A 79 6.98 -7.71 -0.38
CA PRO A 79 6.77 -9.16 -0.30
C PRO A 79 6.59 -9.64 1.15
N VAL A 80 5.58 -9.11 1.81
CA VAL A 80 5.17 -9.50 3.16
C VAL A 80 3.65 -9.66 3.20
N PRO A 81 3.07 -10.42 4.14
CA PRO A 81 1.62 -10.52 4.27
C PRO A 81 1.01 -9.16 4.63
N ALA A 82 -0.31 -9.01 4.44
CA ALA A 82 -1.03 -7.80 4.87
C ALA A 82 -1.00 -7.64 6.39
N PHE A 83 -1.18 -8.76 7.10
CA PHE A 83 -1.01 -8.89 8.54
C PHE A 83 -0.10 -10.08 8.84
N PHE A 84 0.80 -9.92 9.76
CA PHE A 84 1.52 -11.05 10.35
C PHE A 84 0.66 -11.72 11.42
N ASP A 85 0.85 -13.02 11.64
CA ASP A 85 0.19 -13.73 12.74
C ASP A 85 0.68 -13.22 14.09
N GLN A 86 1.95 -12.81 14.16
CA GLN A 86 2.58 -12.33 15.37
C GLN A 86 3.29 -10.98 15.17
N ALA A 87 3.06 -10.06 16.10
CA ALA A 87 3.72 -8.75 16.09
C ALA A 87 5.26 -8.86 16.20
N ALA A 88 5.77 -9.89 16.87
CA ALA A 88 7.21 -10.15 16.97
C ALA A 88 7.82 -10.47 15.60
N THR A 89 7.17 -11.31 14.80
CA THR A 89 7.60 -11.64 13.44
C THR A 89 7.62 -10.39 12.55
N ARG A 90 6.58 -9.56 12.63
CA ARG A 90 6.59 -8.28 11.92
C ARG A 90 7.79 -7.41 12.34
N ARG A 91 8.07 -7.27 13.63
CA ARG A 91 9.23 -6.48 14.11
C ARG A 91 10.55 -7.03 13.58
N ALA A 92 10.73 -8.35 13.58
CA ALA A 92 11.92 -8.99 13.04
C ALA A 92 12.08 -8.70 11.53
N MET A 93 11.00 -8.87 10.74
CA MET A 93 11.01 -8.56 9.30
C MET A 93 11.37 -7.09 9.02
N TRP A 94 10.93 -6.14 9.85
CA TRP A 94 11.28 -4.72 9.70
C TRP A 94 12.75 -4.42 9.96
N SER A 95 13.49 -5.33 10.61
CA SER A 95 14.94 -5.25 10.80
C SER A 95 15.75 -5.73 9.61
N GLU A 96 15.16 -6.52 8.70
CA GLU A 96 15.81 -7.08 7.52
C GLU A 96 16.25 -6.00 6.53
N ARG A 97 17.45 -6.15 5.96
CA ARG A 97 18.03 -5.17 5.01
C ARG A 97 17.18 -4.97 3.77
N SER A 98 16.61 -6.05 3.22
CA SER A 98 15.75 -6.00 2.03
C SER A 98 14.46 -5.21 2.32
N ILE A 99 13.83 -5.46 3.45
CA ILE A 99 12.62 -4.77 3.88
C ILE A 99 12.91 -3.29 4.19
N LYS A 100 14.00 -2.99 4.89
CA LYS A 100 14.43 -1.60 5.15
C LYS A 100 14.62 -0.79 3.86
N ARG A 101 15.15 -1.41 2.79
CA ARG A 101 15.30 -0.75 1.49
C ARG A 101 13.95 -0.40 0.87
N ILE A 102 12.98 -1.33 0.88
CA ILE A 102 11.63 -1.06 0.37
C ILE A 102 10.95 0.04 1.18
N LEU A 103 11.02 -0.03 2.51
CA LEU A 103 10.47 0.98 3.40
C LEU A 103 11.12 2.36 3.20
N ALA A 104 12.41 2.41 2.87
CA ALA A 104 13.10 3.67 2.54
C ALA A 104 12.53 4.29 1.26
N VAL A 105 12.31 3.48 0.21
CA VAL A 105 11.65 3.97 -1.02
C VAL A 105 10.22 4.43 -0.74
N ALA A 106 9.45 3.66 0.04
CA ALA A 106 8.08 4.04 0.40
C ALA A 106 8.03 5.37 1.19
N ARG A 107 9.03 5.64 2.04
CA ARG A 107 9.15 6.92 2.76
C ARG A 107 9.50 8.10 1.85
N ALA A 108 10.16 7.84 0.72
CA ALA A 108 10.50 8.86 -0.27
C ALA A 108 9.33 9.18 -1.22
N ALA A 109 8.16 8.53 -1.06
CA ALA A 109 7.00 8.79 -1.88
C ALA A 109 6.56 10.26 -1.79
N ARG A 110 6.31 10.86 -2.96
CA ARG A 110 5.80 12.23 -3.10
C ARG A 110 4.28 12.26 -3.31
N LEU A 111 3.72 11.14 -3.70
CA LEU A 111 2.28 10.90 -3.83
C LEU A 111 1.97 9.53 -3.24
N ALA A 112 0.91 9.44 -2.44
CA ALA A 112 0.29 8.18 -2.05
C ALA A 112 -1.08 8.05 -2.70
N VAL A 113 -1.37 6.89 -3.28
CA VAL A 113 -2.68 6.54 -3.82
C VAL A 113 -3.20 5.32 -3.06
N PHE A 114 -4.36 5.45 -2.44
CA PHE A 114 -4.91 4.43 -1.56
C PHE A 114 -6.43 4.49 -1.50
N GLY A 115 -7.03 3.41 -1.06
CA GLY A 115 -8.46 3.34 -0.78
C GLY A 115 -8.76 3.25 0.72
N VAL A 116 -10.04 3.24 1.04
CA VAL A 116 -10.56 2.97 2.38
C VAL A 116 -11.32 1.64 2.36
N GLY A 117 -11.00 0.77 3.30
CA GLY A 117 -11.72 -0.47 3.55
C GLY A 117 -12.82 -0.28 4.60
N THR A 118 -13.91 -1.04 4.52
CA THR A 118 -14.93 -1.13 5.56
C THR A 118 -15.00 -2.53 6.12
N LEU A 119 -15.09 -2.66 7.45
CA LEU A 119 -15.22 -3.95 8.12
C LEU A 119 -16.60 -4.56 7.86
N GLU A 120 -17.62 -3.75 7.90
CA GLU A 120 -18.98 -4.17 7.60
C GLU A 120 -19.46 -3.55 6.29
N SER A 121 -20.01 -4.39 5.42
CA SER A 121 -20.64 -3.93 4.19
C SER A 121 -22.04 -3.50 4.55
N GLY A 122 -22.33 -2.21 4.45
CA GLY A 122 -23.70 -1.75 4.33
C GLY A 122 -24.38 -2.41 3.10
N SER A 123 -25.69 -2.40 3.01
CA SER A 123 -26.46 -3.04 1.94
C SER A 123 -25.87 -2.70 0.55
N GLY A 124 -25.33 -3.73 -0.13
CA GLY A 124 -24.81 -3.64 -1.49
C GLY A 124 -23.31 -3.31 -1.66
N ALA A 125 -22.54 -3.06 -0.61
CA ALA A 125 -21.10 -2.87 -0.71
C ALA A 125 -20.34 -4.18 -0.44
N LEU A 126 -19.36 -4.52 -1.27
CA LEU A 126 -18.46 -5.62 -1.01
C LEU A 126 -17.52 -5.28 0.17
N PRO A 127 -17.28 -6.22 1.10
CA PRO A 127 -16.32 -6.02 2.18
C PRO A 127 -14.92 -5.77 1.60
N SER A 128 -14.12 -5.01 2.33
CA SER A 128 -12.71 -4.82 1.98
C SER A 128 -11.99 -6.17 1.91
N GLN A 129 -11.08 -6.32 0.94
CA GLN A 129 -10.24 -7.50 0.81
C GLN A 129 -9.39 -7.77 2.07
N VAL A 130 -9.11 -6.76 2.86
CA VAL A 130 -8.46 -6.92 4.18
C VAL A 130 -9.25 -7.87 5.07
N TYR A 131 -10.57 -7.82 5.01
CA TYR A 131 -11.47 -8.62 5.86
C TYR A 131 -11.99 -9.88 5.14
N ALA A 132 -12.28 -9.78 3.85
CA ALA A 132 -12.80 -10.88 3.05
C ALA A 132 -11.69 -11.80 2.51
N GLY A 133 -10.48 -11.28 2.38
CA GLY A 133 -9.35 -11.95 1.76
C GLY A 133 -8.55 -12.90 2.68
N GLY A 134 -9.10 -13.33 3.82
CA GLY A 134 -8.41 -14.30 4.69
C GLY A 134 -7.18 -13.76 5.43
N HIS A 135 -6.87 -12.48 5.33
CA HIS A 135 -5.71 -11.86 6.00
C HIS A 135 -5.86 -11.74 7.52
N LEU A 136 -7.07 -11.85 8.02
CA LEU A 136 -7.44 -11.89 9.42
C LEU A 136 -8.25 -13.14 9.71
N THR A 137 -7.99 -13.80 10.84
CA THR A 137 -8.76 -14.95 11.30
C THR A 137 -10.16 -14.53 11.76
N ARG A 138 -11.07 -15.48 11.91
CA ARG A 138 -12.38 -15.20 12.50
C ARG A 138 -12.28 -14.63 13.92
N ALA A 139 -11.29 -15.09 14.70
CA ALA A 139 -11.02 -14.55 16.04
C ALA A 139 -10.54 -13.08 15.96
N ASP A 140 -9.64 -12.77 15.03
CA ASP A 140 -9.18 -11.38 14.80
C ASP A 140 -10.35 -10.47 14.42
N LEU A 141 -11.24 -10.93 13.54
CA LEU A 141 -12.42 -10.14 13.13
C LEU A 141 -13.38 -9.92 14.31
N ALA A 142 -13.53 -10.89 15.20
CA ALA A 142 -14.32 -10.72 16.42
C ALA A 142 -13.68 -9.71 17.37
N VAL A 143 -12.34 -9.73 17.51
CA VAL A 143 -11.58 -8.71 18.26
C VAL A 143 -11.77 -7.33 17.64
N ALA A 144 -11.58 -7.19 16.33
CA ALA A 144 -11.74 -5.91 15.64
C ALA A 144 -13.14 -5.29 15.88
N ARG A 145 -14.20 -6.10 15.79
CA ARG A 145 -15.57 -5.62 16.08
C ARG A 145 -15.73 -5.16 17.53
N ARG A 146 -15.23 -5.96 18.49
CA ARG A 146 -15.29 -5.61 19.92
C ARG A 146 -14.53 -4.33 20.23
N GLU A 147 -13.45 -4.06 19.53
CA GLU A 147 -12.65 -2.84 19.67
C GLU A 147 -13.22 -1.63 18.89
N GLY A 148 -14.39 -1.77 18.27
CA GLY A 148 -15.06 -0.69 17.55
C GLY A 148 -14.41 -0.32 16.21
N VAL A 149 -13.66 -1.25 15.60
CA VAL A 149 -13.10 -1.05 14.28
C VAL A 149 -14.22 -0.96 13.25
N VAL A 150 -14.20 0.10 12.44
CA VAL A 150 -15.17 0.32 11.35
C VAL A 150 -14.56 0.10 9.97
N GLY A 151 -13.22 0.17 9.85
CA GLY A 151 -12.56 0.02 8.57
C GLY A 151 -11.04 0.10 8.68
N ASP A 152 -10.39 0.25 7.52
CA ASP A 152 -8.94 0.37 7.43
C ASP A 152 -8.49 1.37 6.37
N VAL A 153 -7.27 1.86 6.54
CA VAL A 153 -6.50 2.57 5.51
C VAL A 153 -5.15 1.89 5.37
N CYS A 154 -4.84 1.40 4.18
CA CYS A 154 -3.59 0.68 3.91
C CYS A 154 -3.33 -0.45 4.93
N THR A 155 -4.33 -1.25 5.29
CA THR A 155 -4.31 -2.32 6.31
C THR A 155 -4.22 -1.86 7.77
N VAL A 156 -4.09 -0.57 8.05
CA VAL A 156 -4.18 -0.06 9.42
C VAL A 156 -5.63 0.12 9.81
N LEU A 157 -6.08 -0.61 10.82
CA LEU A 157 -7.45 -0.62 11.33
C LEU A 157 -7.77 0.68 12.05
N LEU A 158 -8.99 1.20 11.86
CA LEU A 158 -9.46 2.48 12.41
C LEU A 158 -10.81 2.31 13.10
N ARG A 159 -11.02 3.05 14.19
CA ARG A 159 -12.35 3.26 14.78
C ARG A 159 -13.08 4.40 14.07
N GLY A 160 -14.38 4.53 14.33
CA GLY A 160 -15.22 5.57 13.75
C GLY A 160 -14.82 7.01 14.12
N ASP A 161 -14.13 7.20 15.24
CA ASP A 161 -13.57 8.48 15.66
C ASP A 161 -12.17 8.76 15.07
N GLY A 162 -11.64 7.85 14.25
CA GLY A 162 -10.32 7.95 13.63
C GLY A 162 -9.16 7.47 14.51
N THR A 163 -9.41 6.98 15.72
CA THR A 163 -8.36 6.41 16.58
C THR A 163 -7.89 5.06 16.07
N TRP A 164 -6.61 4.72 16.28
CA TRP A 164 -5.99 3.50 15.75
C TRP A 164 -4.81 2.98 16.57
N GLY A 165 -4.18 3.84 17.39
CA GLY A 165 -2.86 3.57 17.99
C GLY A 165 -2.86 2.46 19.03
N ASP A 166 -3.97 2.24 19.69
CA ASP A 166 -4.21 1.27 20.75
C ASP A 166 -4.98 0.01 20.28
N ILE A 167 -5.17 -0.15 18.98
CA ILE A 167 -5.72 -1.36 18.42
C ILE A 167 -4.60 -2.40 18.29
N ASP A 168 -4.63 -3.45 19.11
CA ASP A 168 -3.57 -4.47 19.19
C ASP A 168 -3.28 -5.14 17.83
N LEU A 169 -4.32 -5.37 17.02
CA LEU A 169 -4.16 -5.93 15.68
C LEU A 169 -3.25 -5.08 14.79
N ASN A 170 -3.20 -3.77 14.99
CA ASN A 170 -2.33 -2.87 14.22
C ASN A 170 -0.84 -3.12 14.47
N ALA A 171 -0.46 -3.75 15.57
CA ALA A 171 0.90 -4.20 15.79
C ALA A 171 1.37 -5.28 14.79
N ARG A 172 0.43 -5.95 14.10
CA ARG A 172 0.67 -6.96 13.07
C ARG A 172 0.51 -6.43 11.64
N ALA A 173 -0.14 -5.26 11.48
CA ALA A 173 -0.40 -4.63 10.19
C ALA A 173 0.89 -4.13 9.51
N THR A 174 0.93 -4.16 8.19
CA THR A 174 2.14 -3.86 7.42
C THR A 174 2.13 -2.51 6.71
N GLY A 175 0.98 -1.87 6.63
CA GLY A 175 0.84 -0.56 6.00
C GLY A 175 1.42 0.60 6.81
N PRO A 176 1.58 1.76 6.17
CA PRO A 176 1.96 2.98 6.85
C PRO A 176 0.85 3.42 7.82
N THR A 177 1.23 3.84 9.01
CA THR A 177 0.27 4.44 9.95
C THR A 177 -0.33 5.73 9.38
N PRO A 178 -1.53 6.16 9.83
CA PRO A 178 -2.14 7.42 9.40
C PRO A 178 -1.20 8.62 9.53
N VAL A 179 -0.43 8.71 10.62
CA VAL A 179 0.59 9.75 10.81
C VAL A 179 1.69 9.70 9.75
N ARG A 180 2.15 8.50 9.37
CA ARG A 180 3.16 8.36 8.29
C ARG A 180 2.58 8.70 6.94
N LEU A 181 1.36 8.26 6.66
CA LEU A 181 0.66 8.56 5.43
C LEU A 181 0.44 10.08 5.28
N ALA A 182 0.08 10.76 6.37
CA ALA A 182 -0.09 12.22 6.42
C ALA A 182 1.19 13.02 6.10
N ARG A 183 2.38 12.43 6.30
CA ARG A 183 3.67 13.06 5.96
C ARG A 183 4.01 13.01 4.46
N ILE A 184 3.30 12.21 3.67
CA ILE A 184 3.49 12.18 2.21
C ILE A 184 2.90 13.47 1.64
N PRO A 185 3.65 14.24 0.82
CA PRO A 185 3.23 15.58 0.41
C PRO A 185 1.88 15.62 -0.30
N ARG A 186 1.60 14.64 -1.17
CA ARG A 186 0.34 14.51 -1.91
C ARG A 186 -0.32 13.17 -1.61
N ARG A 187 -1.62 13.18 -1.37
CA ARG A 187 -2.40 12.00 -1.05
C ARG A 187 -3.67 12.00 -1.89
N LEU A 188 -3.92 10.88 -2.57
CA LEU A 188 -5.13 10.63 -3.31
C LEU A 188 -5.83 9.44 -2.67
N CYS A 189 -6.92 9.69 -1.97
CA CYS A 189 -7.80 8.66 -1.45
C CYS A 189 -8.90 8.40 -2.46
N VAL A 190 -9.00 7.16 -2.94
CA VAL A 190 -10.05 6.72 -3.86
C VAL A 190 -11.07 5.91 -3.10
N VAL A 191 -12.28 6.43 -3.01
CA VAL A 191 -13.38 5.81 -2.26
C VAL A 191 -14.47 5.38 -3.23
N ALA A 192 -14.78 4.09 -3.24
CA ALA A 192 -15.87 3.52 -4.02
C ALA A 192 -16.97 2.99 -3.09
N GLY A 193 -18.22 3.39 -3.34
CA GLY A 193 -19.40 3.02 -2.58
C GLY A 193 -19.84 4.09 -1.58
N THR A 194 -21.15 4.36 -1.54
CA THR A 194 -21.77 5.43 -0.72
C THR A 194 -21.63 5.21 0.79
N GLY A 195 -21.54 3.95 1.23
CA GLY A 195 -21.33 3.60 2.66
C GLY A 195 -19.97 3.97 3.25
N LYS A 196 -19.00 4.33 2.40
CA LYS A 196 -17.64 4.72 2.82
C LYS A 196 -17.42 6.23 2.94
N ALA A 197 -18.44 7.01 2.58
CA ALA A 197 -18.35 8.47 2.56
C ALA A 197 -18.94 9.14 3.82
N ARG A 198 -19.32 8.34 4.83
CA ARG A 198 -19.89 8.81 6.09
C ARG A 198 -18.86 8.81 7.19
#